data_b0669ad418b381a78b8006891ed9fb6f
#
_entry.id   b0669ad418b381a78b8006891ed9fb6f
#
_cell.length_a   1.000
_cell.length_b   1.000
_cell.length_c   1.000
_cell.angle_alpha   90.00
_cell.angle_beta   90.00
_cell.angle_gamma   90.00
#
_symmetry.space_group_name_H-M   'P 1'
#
loop_
_entity.id
_entity.type
_entity.pdbx_description
1 polymer ?
#
loop_
_entity_poly.entity_id
_entity_poly.type
_entity_poly.pdbx_seq_one_letter_code
_entity_poly.pdbx_strand_id
1 'polypeptide(L)'
;MFWVILGLAAITLWLLTVRSGSNLEARTIENAELNKNKKLNMIKSKIAWMVALTMGFQSMIFYTMVAWVPSILMDRGIDPNTAGYLLMLNQFAQVPMTFIFPVIAAKLKNQRILVIIVTLLFLIGFGLFFAQSLPILIMGMVIVGLAMGACFSLCMTFFSIRARTSNGSISLSGFGQSVGYFIAAFGPFLIGLLHDLTNSWDIVIIAFIMMSVLVFIFGFAAAKNRVVEEET
;
A
#
# COMPACT_ATOMS: atom_id res chain seq x y z
N MET A 1 3.70 -27.51 -12.59
CA MET A 1 4.18 -28.49 -11.58
C MET A 1 5.11 -27.88 -10.53
N PHE A 2 6.13 -27.11 -10.90
CA PHE A 2 7.11 -26.52 -9.96
C PHE A 2 6.45 -25.72 -8.80
N TRP A 3 5.50 -24.85 -9.07
CA TRP A 3 4.79 -24.03 -8.07
C TRP A 3 3.93 -24.85 -7.10
N VAL A 4 3.37 -25.97 -7.56
CA VAL A 4 2.59 -26.90 -6.71
C VAL A 4 3.51 -27.58 -5.70
N ILE A 5 4.70 -28.00 -6.13
CA ILE A 5 5.71 -28.65 -5.26
C ILE A 5 6.19 -27.65 -4.20
N LEU A 6 6.49 -26.40 -4.60
CA LEU A 6 6.87 -25.35 -3.65
C LEU A 6 5.75 -25.04 -2.65
N GLY A 7 4.50 -24.97 -3.10
CA GLY A 7 3.35 -24.76 -2.23
C GLY A 7 3.17 -25.89 -1.22
N LEU A 8 3.28 -27.13 -1.65
CA LEU A 8 3.20 -28.31 -0.77
C LEU A 8 4.37 -28.34 0.22
N ALA A 9 5.59 -28.02 -0.22
CA ALA A 9 6.75 -27.93 0.67
C ALA A 9 6.57 -26.81 1.74
N ALA A 10 6.04 -25.67 1.36
CA ALA A 10 5.74 -24.58 2.29
C ALA A 10 4.66 -24.99 3.32
N ILE A 11 3.59 -25.65 2.88
CA ILE A 11 2.53 -26.17 3.76
C ILE A 11 3.08 -27.23 4.72
N THR A 12 3.91 -28.16 4.24
CA THR A 12 4.49 -29.19 5.11
C THR A 12 5.45 -28.61 6.14
N LEU A 13 6.31 -27.66 5.75
CA LEU A 13 7.17 -26.92 6.67
C LEU A 13 6.36 -26.14 7.72
N TRP A 14 5.29 -25.47 7.31
CA TRP A 14 4.41 -24.74 8.21
C TRP A 14 3.72 -25.68 9.22
N LEU A 15 3.19 -26.82 8.76
CA LEU A 15 2.56 -27.82 9.62
C LEU A 15 3.56 -28.43 10.64
N LEU A 16 4.81 -28.65 10.24
CA LEU A 16 5.85 -29.15 11.14
C LEU A 16 6.25 -28.11 12.20
N THR A 17 6.36 -26.84 11.82
CA THR A 17 6.68 -25.75 12.76
C THR A 17 5.55 -25.45 13.73
N VAL A 18 4.29 -25.49 13.29
CA VAL A 18 3.11 -25.29 14.15
C VAL A 18 2.96 -26.44 15.15
N ARG A 19 3.21 -27.70 14.74
CA ARG A 19 3.20 -28.84 15.67
C ARG A 19 4.29 -28.76 16.77
N SER A 20 5.42 -28.12 16.46
CA SER A 20 6.50 -27.93 17.44
C SER A 20 6.25 -26.77 18.41
N GLY A 21 5.30 -25.85 18.09
CA GLY A 21 5.02 -24.65 18.85
C GLY A 21 3.89 -24.74 19.90
N SER A 22 3.24 -25.90 20.06
CA SER A 22 2.04 -26.07 20.90
C SER A 22 2.21 -25.69 22.37
N ASN A 23 3.43 -25.66 22.90
CA ASN A 23 3.71 -25.25 24.30
C ASN A 23 3.84 -23.74 24.50
N LEU A 24 4.00 -22.95 23.42
CA LEU A 24 4.00 -21.48 23.46
C LEU A 24 2.58 -20.92 23.30
N GLU A 25 1.71 -21.62 22.59
CA GLU A 25 0.31 -21.22 22.37
C GLU A 25 -0.52 -21.21 23.67
N ALA A 26 -0.31 -22.15 24.57
CA ALA A 26 -1.03 -22.17 25.84
C ALA A 26 -0.80 -20.92 26.69
N ARG A 27 0.44 -20.41 26.75
CA ARG A 27 0.76 -19.15 27.45
C ARG A 27 0.26 -17.91 26.70
N THR A 28 0.17 -17.96 25.37
CA THR A 28 -0.35 -16.86 24.57
C THR A 28 -1.87 -16.76 24.66
N ILE A 29 -2.56 -17.89 24.77
CA ILE A 29 -4.02 -17.98 24.96
C ILE A 29 -4.43 -17.45 26.33
N GLU A 30 -3.71 -17.78 27.39
CA GLU A 30 -3.96 -17.30 28.76
C GLU A 30 -3.80 -15.78 28.85
N ASN A 31 -2.77 -15.21 28.21
CA ASN A 31 -2.57 -13.76 28.12
C ASN A 31 -3.59 -13.08 27.16
N ALA A 32 -4.08 -13.78 26.16
CA ALA A 32 -5.13 -13.27 25.25
C ALA A 32 -6.52 -13.26 25.94
N GLU A 33 -6.81 -14.20 26.84
CA GLU A 33 -8.06 -14.21 27.62
C GLU A 33 -8.10 -13.08 28.64
N LEU A 34 -6.99 -12.73 29.26
CA LEU A 34 -6.89 -11.58 30.17
C LEU A 34 -7.08 -10.23 29.45
N ASN A 35 -6.76 -10.16 28.14
CA ASN A 35 -6.93 -8.96 27.31
C ASN A 35 -8.26 -8.93 26.51
N LYS A 36 -9.11 -9.94 26.62
CA LYS A 36 -10.39 -10.07 25.89
C LYS A 36 -11.45 -9.03 26.25
N ASN A 37 -11.24 -8.22 27.29
CA ASN A 37 -12.29 -7.38 27.88
C ASN A 37 -12.50 -5.99 27.26
N LYS A 38 -11.75 -5.60 26.20
CA LYS A 38 -12.08 -4.38 25.47
C LYS A 38 -12.13 -4.67 23.95
N LYS A 39 -13.34 -4.96 23.43
CA LYS A 39 -13.57 -4.96 21.98
C LYS A 39 -13.32 -3.55 21.46
N LEU A 40 -12.16 -3.34 20.85
CA LEU A 40 -11.83 -2.10 20.16
C LEU A 40 -12.77 -1.91 18.97
N ASN A 41 -13.52 -0.82 18.95
CA ASN A 41 -14.44 -0.52 17.87
C ASN A 41 -13.76 0.36 16.82
N MET A 42 -13.04 -0.26 15.87
CA MET A 42 -12.31 0.45 14.82
C MET A 42 -13.17 1.38 13.97
N ILE A 43 -14.48 1.08 13.84
CA ILE A 43 -15.42 1.92 13.08
C ILE A 43 -15.58 3.31 13.72
N LYS A 44 -15.46 3.40 15.06
CA LYS A 44 -15.55 4.67 15.78
C LYS A 44 -14.24 5.45 15.83
N SER A 45 -13.11 4.81 15.57
CA SER A 45 -11.81 5.46 15.64
C SER A 45 -11.51 6.25 14.37
N LYS A 46 -11.30 7.56 14.53
CA LYS A 46 -10.88 8.44 13.42
C LYS A 46 -9.52 8.06 12.87
N ILE A 47 -8.59 7.66 13.74
CA ILE A 47 -7.25 7.26 13.31
C ILE A 47 -7.30 5.96 12.49
N ALA A 48 -8.17 5.01 12.84
CA ALA A 48 -8.36 3.78 12.08
C ALA A 48 -8.86 4.08 10.66
N TRP A 49 -9.81 5.00 10.49
CA TRP A 49 -10.27 5.45 9.19
C TRP A 49 -9.18 6.15 8.38
N MET A 50 -8.36 7.03 9.00
CA MET A 50 -7.28 7.71 8.30
C MET A 50 -6.23 6.72 7.77
N VAL A 51 -5.88 5.73 8.58
CA VAL A 51 -4.98 4.64 8.17
C VAL A 51 -5.61 3.80 7.05
N ALA A 52 -6.88 3.41 7.19
CA ALA A 52 -7.60 2.61 6.19
C ALA A 52 -7.73 3.33 4.84
N LEU A 53 -8.07 4.63 4.85
CA LEU A 53 -8.18 5.43 3.63
C LEU A 53 -6.81 5.64 2.96
N THR A 54 -5.74 5.84 3.75
CA THR A 54 -4.37 5.92 3.21
C THR A 54 -4.01 4.63 2.49
N MET A 55 -4.27 3.48 3.14
CA MET A 55 -4.05 2.15 2.55
C MET A 55 -4.91 1.95 1.30
N GLY A 56 -6.17 2.38 1.34
CA GLY A 56 -7.11 2.24 0.24
C GLY A 56 -6.68 2.99 -1.01
N PHE A 57 -6.37 4.27 -0.89
CA PHE A 57 -5.95 5.06 -2.05
C PHE A 57 -4.57 4.65 -2.57
N GLN A 58 -3.64 4.29 -1.70
CA GLN A 58 -2.36 3.73 -2.11
C GLN A 58 -2.55 2.42 -2.90
N SER A 59 -3.38 1.51 -2.39
CA SER A 59 -3.65 0.24 -3.07
C SER A 59 -4.44 0.45 -4.36
N MET A 60 -5.35 1.43 -4.41
CA MET A 60 -6.06 1.82 -5.62
C MET A 60 -5.06 2.28 -6.70
N ILE A 61 -4.10 3.14 -6.36
CA ILE A 61 -3.02 3.54 -7.28
C ILE A 61 -2.29 2.29 -7.79
N PHE A 62 -1.88 1.39 -6.88
CA PHE A 62 -1.14 0.18 -7.25
C PHE A 62 -1.89 -0.69 -8.27
N TYR A 63 -3.11 -1.12 -7.94
CA TYR A 63 -3.88 -2.01 -8.83
C TYR A 63 -4.24 -1.35 -10.15
N THR A 64 -4.54 -0.05 -10.12
CA THR A 64 -4.84 0.71 -11.33
C THR A 64 -3.61 0.87 -12.23
N MET A 65 -2.43 1.12 -11.63
CA MET A 65 -1.16 1.18 -12.36
C MET A 65 -0.85 -0.15 -13.05
N VAL A 66 -0.99 -1.27 -12.34
CA VAL A 66 -0.75 -2.60 -12.91
C VAL A 66 -1.71 -2.89 -14.06
N ALA A 67 -2.97 -2.46 -13.96
CA ALA A 67 -3.98 -2.71 -14.98
C ALA A 67 -3.78 -1.84 -16.24
N TRP A 68 -3.48 -0.54 -16.08
CA TRP A 68 -3.60 0.42 -17.16
C TRP A 68 -2.31 1.05 -17.66
N VAL A 69 -1.20 0.99 -16.90
CA VAL A 69 0.06 1.61 -17.36
C VAL A 69 0.58 1.02 -18.67
N PRO A 70 0.52 -0.29 -18.93
CA PRO A 70 0.91 -0.79 -20.24
C PRO A 70 0.14 -0.11 -21.38
N SER A 71 -1.17 0.10 -21.23
CA SER A 71 -2.01 0.77 -22.22
C SER A 71 -1.65 2.24 -22.38
N ILE A 72 -1.36 2.95 -21.27
CA ILE A 72 -0.88 4.34 -21.30
C ILE A 72 0.44 4.44 -22.07
N LEU A 73 1.37 3.52 -21.85
CA LEU A 73 2.66 3.51 -22.53
C LEU A 73 2.52 3.18 -24.02
N MET A 74 1.66 2.24 -24.38
CA MET A 74 1.37 1.90 -25.77
C MET A 74 0.74 3.08 -26.53
N ASP A 75 -0.13 3.84 -25.91
CA ASP A 75 -0.69 5.08 -26.48
C ASP A 75 0.39 6.14 -26.74
N ARG A 76 1.46 6.14 -25.93
CA ARG A 76 2.67 6.99 -26.14
C ARG A 76 3.62 6.44 -27.22
N GLY A 77 3.26 5.40 -27.96
CA GLY A 77 4.04 4.81 -29.02
C GLY A 77 5.11 3.82 -28.54
N ILE A 78 5.05 3.38 -27.27
CA ILE A 78 5.94 2.34 -26.74
C ILE A 78 5.41 0.97 -27.16
N ASP A 79 6.27 0.10 -27.67
CA ASP A 79 5.88 -1.26 -28.03
C ASP A 79 5.44 -2.09 -26.81
N PRO A 80 4.56 -3.10 -27.00
CA PRO A 80 3.98 -3.87 -25.88
C PRO A 80 5.02 -4.58 -25.01
N ASN A 81 6.12 -5.06 -25.59
CA ASN A 81 7.17 -5.75 -24.84
C ASN A 81 7.90 -4.76 -23.92
N THR A 82 8.29 -3.61 -24.45
CA THR A 82 8.92 -2.54 -23.69
C THR A 82 7.98 -2.01 -22.60
N ALA A 83 6.69 -1.83 -22.88
CA ALA A 83 5.70 -1.44 -21.86
C ALA A 83 5.64 -2.47 -20.71
N GLY A 84 5.68 -3.77 -21.01
CA GLY A 84 5.77 -4.83 -20.00
C GLY A 84 7.06 -4.77 -19.19
N TYR A 85 8.22 -4.54 -19.82
CA TYR A 85 9.49 -4.37 -19.12
C TYR A 85 9.51 -3.13 -18.22
N LEU A 86 8.90 -2.04 -18.64
CA LEU A 86 8.78 -0.83 -17.81
C LEU A 86 7.88 -1.06 -16.61
N LEU A 87 6.78 -1.81 -16.74
CA LEU A 87 5.97 -2.21 -15.60
C LEU A 87 6.78 -3.10 -14.64
N MET A 88 7.55 -4.05 -15.15
CA MET A 88 8.44 -4.88 -14.34
C MET A 88 9.49 -4.04 -13.61
N LEU A 89 10.10 -3.05 -14.28
CA LEU A 89 11.04 -2.10 -13.69
C LEU A 89 10.39 -1.32 -12.53
N ASN A 90 9.16 -0.85 -12.71
CA ASN A 90 8.39 -0.21 -11.64
C ASN A 90 8.22 -1.12 -10.43
N GLN A 91 7.89 -2.41 -10.64
CA GLN A 91 7.74 -3.37 -9.54
C GLN A 91 9.07 -3.63 -8.81
N PHE A 92 10.18 -3.73 -9.54
CA PHE A 92 11.51 -3.86 -8.90
C PHE A 92 11.92 -2.59 -8.14
N ALA A 93 11.58 -1.40 -8.62
CA ALA A 93 11.87 -0.15 -7.93
C ALA A 93 11.16 -0.02 -6.57
N GLN A 94 10.06 -0.75 -6.33
CA GLN A 94 9.37 -0.77 -5.04
C GLN A 94 10.19 -1.50 -3.95
N VAL A 95 10.92 -2.56 -4.33
CA VAL A 95 11.57 -3.49 -3.39
C VAL A 95 12.51 -2.78 -2.41
N PRO A 96 13.46 -1.92 -2.80
CA PRO A 96 14.35 -1.25 -1.85
C PRO A 96 13.58 -0.44 -0.79
N MET A 97 12.51 0.24 -1.19
CA MET A 97 11.74 1.09 -0.29
C MET A 97 10.92 0.31 0.72
N THR A 98 10.52 -0.93 0.41
CA THR A 98 9.82 -1.79 1.37
C THR A 98 10.69 -2.15 2.59
N PHE A 99 12.00 -2.17 2.44
CA PHE A 99 12.95 -2.42 3.53
C PHE A 99 13.46 -1.14 4.19
N ILE A 100 13.74 -0.10 3.42
CA ILE A 100 14.34 1.15 3.91
C ILE A 100 13.32 1.96 4.72
N PHE A 101 12.11 2.11 4.21
CA PHE A 101 11.11 3.01 4.78
C PHE A 101 10.64 2.63 6.19
N PRO A 102 10.37 1.35 6.53
CA PRO A 102 10.01 0.98 7.90
C PRO A 102 11.10 1.31 8.91
N VAL A 103 12.38 1.13 8.53
CA VAL A 103 13.52 1.45 9.41
C VAL A 103 13.60 2.95 9.69
N ILE A 104 13.39 3.78 8.67
CA ILE A 104 13.37 5.23 8.82
C ILE A 104 12.14 5.66 9.64
N ALA A 105 10.96 5.09 9.33
CA ALA A 105 9.72 5.41 10.03
C ALA A 105 9.76 5.07 11.52
N ALA A 106 10.40 3.96 11.89
CA ALA A 106 10.58 3.56 13.28
C ALA A 106 11.50 4.51 14.08
N LYS A 107 12.48 5.15 13.41
CA LYS A 107 13.41 6.09 14.04
C LYS A 107 12.84 7.51 14.19
N LEU A 108 11.85 7.87 13.39
CA LEU A 108 11.28 9.22 13.38
C LEU A 108 10.16 9.35 14.42
N LYS A 109 10.22 10.41 15.23
CA LYS A 109 9.12 10.78 16.15
C LYS A 109 7.85 11.22 15.41
N ASN A 110 8.00 11.74 14.19
CA ASN A 110 6.89 12.25 13.38
C ASN A 110 7.01 11.76 11.94
N GLN A 111 6.09 10.89 11.55
CA GLN A 111 6.06 10.28 10.22
C GLN A 111 5.50 11.20 9.14
N ARG A 112 5.03 12.41 9.47
CA ARG A 112 4.48 13.36 8.48
C ARG A 112 5.45 13.71 7.36
N ILE A 113 6.75 13.83 7.70
CA ILE A 113 7.78 14.11 6.70
C ILE A 113 7.88 12.99 5.67
N LEU A 114 7.69 11.73 6.09
CA LEU A 114 7.68 10.59 5.18
C LEU A 114 6.47 10.62 4.23
N VAL A 115 5.29 11.03 4.74
CA VAL A 115 4.09 11.21 3.91
C VAL A 115 4.33 12.29 2.86
N ILE A 116 4.96 13.43 3.24
CA ILE A 116 5.31 14.50 2.29
C ILE A 116 6.26 13.97 1.22
N ILE A 117 7.32 13.27 1.60
CA ILE A 117 8.31 12.71 0.66
C ILE A 117 7.63 11.76 -0.32
N VAL A 118 6.82 10.82 0.17
CA VAL A 118 6.07 9.87 -0.65
C VAL A 118 5.15 10.58 -1.64
N THR A 119 4.42 11.58 -1.16
CA THR A 119 3.51 12.34 -2.02
C THR A 119 4.26 13.11 -3.11
N LEU A 120 5.38 13.76 -2.76
CA LEU A 120 6.21 14.44 -3.75
C LEU A 120 6.76 13.49 -4.80
N LEU A 121 7.19 12.28 -4.41
CA LEU A 121 7.61 11.25 -5.35
C LEU A 121 6.47 10.84 -6.30
N PHE A 122 5.24 10.66 -5.78
CA PHE A 122 4.08 10.38 -6.64
C PHE A 122 3.80 11.53 -7.62
N LEU A 123 3.76 12.76 -7.14
CA LEU A 123 3.46 13.93 -7.98
C LEU A 123 4.51 14.13 -9.07
N ILE A 124 5.79 14.01 -8.72
CA ILE A 124 6.89 14.11 -9.69
C ILE A 124 6.80 12.95 -10.68
N GLY A 125 6.67 11.71 -10.19
CA GLY A 125 6.64 10.52 -11.02
C GLY A 125 5.47 10.51 -12.01
N PHE A 126 4.25 10.82 -11.55
CA PHE A 126 3.09 10.95 -12.45
C PHE A 126 3.17 12.17 -13.36
N GLY A 127 3.77 13.28 -12.90
CA GLY A 127 4.03 14.43 -13.74
C GLY A 127 4.91 14.10 -14.94
N LEU A 128 5.87 13.18 -14.79
CA LEU A 128 6.73 12.73 -15.89
C LEU A 128 5.99 11.90 -16.95
N PHE A 129 4.81 11.34 -16.61
CA PHE A 129 4.01 10.56 -17.58
C PHE A 129 3.34 11.42 -18.65
N PHE A 130 3.30 12.74 -18.49
CA PHE A 130 2.88 13.63 -19.57
C PHE A 130 3.92 13.75 -20.70
N ALA A 131 5.16 13.36 -20.45
CA ALA A 131 6.20 13.38 -21.46
C ALA A 131 5.99 12.24 -22.49
N GLN A 132 6.43 12.49 -23.73
CA GLN A 132 6.43 11.49 -24.81
C GLN A 132 7.81 10.82 -24.99
N SER A 133 8.82 11.29 -24.26
CA SER A 133 10.19 10.79 -24.36
C SER A 133 10.36 9.52 -23.51
N LEU A 134 10.83 8.44 -24.11
CA LEU A 134 11.07 7.17 -23.43
C LEU A 134 11.97 7.29 -22.18
N PRO A 135 13.10 8.02 -22.19
CA PRO A 135 13.93 8.18 -20.99
C PRO A 135 13.19 8.85 -19.83
N ILE A 136 12.32 9.82 -20.13
CA ILE A 136 11.51 10.50 -19.10
C ILE A 136 10.44 9.57 -18.53
N LEU A 137 9.81 8.76 -19.38
CA LEU A 137 8.84 7.75 -18.96
C LEU A 137 9.50 6.68 -18.08
N ILE A 138 10.71 6.20 -18.45
CA ILE A 138 11.49 5.28 -17.60
C ILE A 138 11.73 5.88 -16.22
N MET A 139 12.16 7.14 -16.16
CA MET A 139 12.40 7.85 -14.90
C MET A 139 11.10 7.97 -14.09
N GLY A 140 9.99 8.30 -14.73
CA GLY A 140 8.66 8.33 -14.11
C GLY A 140 8.27 6.98 -13.50
N MET A 141 8.48 5.88 -14.25
CA MET A 141 8.19 4.51 -13.77
C MET A 141 9.00 4.13 -12.53
N VAL A 142 10.29 4.48 -12.52
CA VAL A 142 11.16 4.24 -11.34
C VAL A 142 10.71 5.07 -10.15
N ILE A 143 10.47 6.37 -10.32
CA ILE A 143 10.08 7.27 -9.23
C ILE A 143 8.73 6.85 -8.64
N VAL A 144 7.73 6.52 -9.47
CA VAL A 144 6.43 6.01 -8.99
C VAL A 144 6.61 4.68 -8.27
N GLY A 145 7.46 3.78 -8.76
CA GLY A 145 7.77 2.52 -8.08
C GLY A 145 8.35 2.75 -6.69
N LEU A 146 9.35 3.63 -6.56
CA LEU A 146 9.89 4.02 -5.25
C LEU A 146 8.80 4.58 -4.33
N ALA A 147 7.93 5.47 -4.84
CA ALA A 147 6.82 6.03 -4.09
C ALA A 147 5.84 4.96 -3.59
N MET A 148 5.47 4.01 -4.46
CA MET A 148 4.54 2.92 -4.14
C MET A 148 5.09 2.02 -3.04
N GLY A 149 6.36 1.58 -3.16
CA GLY A 149 7.02 0.76 -2.14
C GLY A 149 7.14 1.48 -0.79
N ALA A 150 7.51 2.77 -0.82
CA ALA A 150 7.59 3.61 0.37
C ALA A 150 6.22 3.80 1.03
N CYS A 151 5.17 4.08 0.25
CA CYS A 151 3.82 4.29 0.76
C CYS A 151 3.23 3.03 1.37
N PHE A 152 3.36 1.88 0.68
CA PHE A 152 2.88 0.61 1.19
C PHE A 152 3.53 0.24 2.52
N SER A 153 4.86 0.33 2.61
CA SER A 153 5.57 0.02 3.84
C SER A 153 5.26 1.01 4.98
N LEU A 154 4.98 2.27 4.65
CA LEU A 154 4.51 3.25 5.64
C LEU A 154 3.12 2.89 6.17
N CYS A 155 2.19 2.42 5.33
CA CYS A 155 0.88 1.92 5.75
C CYS A 155 1.03 0.70 6.70
N MET A 156 1.91 -0.26 6.34
CA MET A 156 2.20 -1.40 7.22
C MET A 156 2.77 -0.96 8.57
N THR A 157 3.65 0.05 8.57
CA THR A 157 4.21 0.62 9.79
C THR A 157 3.13 1.30 10.64
N PHE A 158 2.17 2.00 10.04
CA PHE A 158 1.06 2.61 10.77
C PHE A 158 0.23 1.58 11.54
N PHE A 159 0.01 0.38 11.02
CA PHE A 159 -0.71 -0.67 11.76
C PHE A 159 -0.02 -1.03 13.08
N SER A 160 1.30 -0.96 13.13
CA SER A 160 2.06 -1.26 14.35
C SER A 160 2.18 -0.06 15.29
N ILE A 161 2.46 1.15 14.76
CA ILE A 161 2.76 2.32 15.61
C ILE A 161 1.52 3.13 16.01
N ARG A 162 0.35 2.86 15.42
CA ARG A 162 -0.94 3.48 15.76
C ARG A 162 -1.80 2.61 16.68
N ALA A 163 -1.20 1.59 17.27
CA ALA A 163 -1.79 0.77 18.32
C ALA A 163 -0.77 0.57 19.45
N ARG A 164 -1.23 0.51 20.68
CA ARG A 164 -0.38 0.21 21.88
C ARG A 164 -0.29 -1.28 22.16
N THR A 165 -1.32 -2.02 21.77
CA THR A 165 -1.44 -3.44 22.06
C THR A 165 -1.35 -4.28 20.79
N SER A 166 -0.91 -5.55 20.93
CA SER A 166 -0.91 -6.49 19.81
C SER A 166 -2.32 -6.68 19.24
N ASN A 167 -3.33 -6.75 20.10
CA ASN A 167 -4.74 -6.85 19.68
C ASN A 167 -5.19 -5.61 18.91
N GLY A 168 -4.77 -4.41 19.34
CA GLY A 168 -5.01 -3.16 18.62
C GLY A 168 -4.38 -3.17 17.23
N SER A 169 -3.11 -3.60 17.11
CA SER A 169 -2.42 -3.71 15.81
C SER A 169 -3.11 -4.72 14.88
N ILE A 170 -3.50 -5.88 15.39
CA ILE A 170 -4.21 -6.91 14.60
C ILE A 170 -5.57 -6.37 14.13
N SER A 171 -6.34 -5.75 15.03
CA SER A 171 -7.65 -5.20 14.71
C SER A 171 -7.55 -4.04 13.71
N LEU A 172 -6.58 -3.15 13.90
CA LEU A 172 -6.32 -2.03 12.98
C LEU A 172 -5.87 -2.53 11.61
N SER A 173 -4.97 -3.52 11.56
CA SER A 173 -4.52 -4.13 10.32
C SER A 173 -5.68 -4.82 9.57
N GLY A 174 -6.49 -5.61 10.26
CA GLY A 174 -7.66 -6.26 9.68
C GLY A 174 -8.67 -5.24 9.13
N PHE A 175 -9.02 -4.21 9.91
CA PHE A 175 -9.90 -3.14 9.48
C PHE A 175 -9.32 -2.35 8.31
N GLY A 176 -8.07 -1.91 8.44
CA GLY A 176 -7.40 -1.08 7.44
C GLY A 176 -7.24 -1.78 6.10
N GLN A 177 -6.88 -3.06 6.09
CA GLN A 177 -6.76 -3.84 4.87
C GLN A 177 -8.12 -4.17 4.25
N SER A 178 -9.13 -4.54 5.07
CA SER A 178 -10.48 -4.84 4.55
C SER A 178 -11.10 -3.64 3.87
N VAL A 179 -11.14 -2.48 4.55
CA VAL A 179 -11.66 -1.24 3.98
C VAL A 179 -10.78 -0.76 2.83
N GLY A 180 -9.47 -0.83 2.99
CA GLY A 180 -8.51 -0.37 1.99
C GLY A 180 -8.64 -1.14 0.68
N TYR A 181 -8.65 -2.47 0.71
CA TYR A 181 -8.80 -3.28 -0.50
C TYR A 181 -10.19 -3.19 -1.11
N PHE A 182 -11.23 -3.00 -0.30
CA PHE A 182 -12.56 -2.72 -0.82
C PHE A 182 -12.56 -1.42 -1.67
N ILE A 183 -11.95 -0.35 -1.18
CA ILE A 183 -11.81 0.90 -1.94
C ILE A 183 -10.96 0.66 -3.20
N ALA A 184 -9.84 -0.04 -3.07
CA ALA A 184 -8.92 -0.29 -4.17
C ALA A 184 -9.53 -1.10 -5.33
N ALA A 185 -10.49 -1.98 -5.03
CA ALA A 185 -11.16 -2.80 -6.03
C ALA A 185 -11.90 -1.98 -7.10
N PHE A 186 -12.33 -0.78 -6.77
CA PHE A 186 -13.00 0.12 -7.73
C PHE A 186 -12.02 0.84 -8.66
N GLY A 187 -10.73 0.92 -8.31
CA GLY A 187 -9.74 1.71 -9.06
C GLY A 187 -9.66 1.38 -10.55
N PRO A 188 -9.32 0.13 -10.92
CA PRO A 188 -9.19 -0.24 -12.32
C PRO A 188 -10.46 0.01 -13.14
N PHE A 189 -11.64 -0.28 -12.55
CA PHE A 189 -12.93 -0.06 -13.20
C PHE A 189 -13.21 1.44 -13.43
N LEU A 190 -13.05 2.27 -12.39
CA LEU A 190 -13.31 3.71 -12.48
C LEU A 190 -12.36 4.40 -13.47
N ILE A 191 -11.11 3.99 -13.51
CA ILE A 191 -10.11 4.55 -14.43
C ILE A 191 -10.38 4.08 -15.87
N GLY A 192 -10.78 2.82 -16.09
CA GLY A 192 -11.22 2.37 -17.41
C GLY A 192 -12.42 3.16 -17.90
N LEU A 193 -13.44 3.32 -17.07
CA LEU A 193 -14.61 4.14 -17.39
C LEU A 193 -14.24 5.61 -17.67
N LEU A 194 -13.34 6.18 -16.89
CA LEU A 194 -12.86 7.55 -17.11
C LEU A 194 -12.19 7.70 -18.47
N HIS A 195 -11.34 6.74 -18.84
CA HIS A 195 -10.71 6.70 -20.16
C HIS A 195 -11.76 6.57 -21.27
N ASP A 196 -12.73 5.64 -21.16
CA ASP A 196 -13.75 5.40 -22.17
C ASP A 196 -14.65 6.63 -22.40
N LEU A 197 -14.93 7.40 -21.34
CA LEU A 197 -15.74 8.62 -21.43
C LEU A 197 -14.96 9.81 -22.01
N THR A 198 -13.65 9.86 -21.80
CA THR A 198 -12.84 11.04 -22.16
C THR A 198 -11.94 10.81 -23.36
N ASN A 199 -11.72 9.56 -23.75
CA ASN A 199 -10.76 9.13 -24.77
C ASN A 199 -9.36 9.74 -24.55
N SER A 200 -8.94 9.91 -23.29
CA SER A 200 -7.69 10.60 -22.96
C SER A 200 -6.98 9.95 -21.77
N TRP A 201 -5.76 9.50 -22.01
CA TRP A 201 -4.87 9.02 -20.93
C TRP A 201 -4.32 10.15 -20.06
N ASP A 202 -4.24 11.38 -20.56
CA ASP A 202 -3.80 12.52 -19.76
C ASP A 202 -4.76 12.78 -18.58
N ILE A 203 -6.07 12.60 -18.79
CA ILE A 203 -7.07 12.70 -17.71
C ILE A 203 -6.89 11.58 -16.69
N VAL A 204 -6.51 10.39 -17.13
CA VAL A 204 -6.16 9.27 -16.24
C VAL A 204 -4.91 9.60 -15.40
N ILE A 205 -3.89 10.21 -15.98
CA ILE A 205 -2.69 10.66 -15.24
C ILE A 205 -3.09 11.72 -14.18
N ILE A 206 -3.97 12.65 -14.52
CA ILE A 206 -4.51 13.63 -13.56
C ILE A 206 -5.26 12.90 -12.43
N ALA A 207 -6.02 11.85 -12.72
CA ALA A 207 -6.68 11.05 -11.68
C ALA A 207 -5.67 10.36 -10.73
N PHE A 208 -4.54 9.86 -11.23
CA PHE A 208 -3.45 9.35 -10.38
C PHE A 208 -2.87 10.44 -9.47
N ILE A 209 -2.67 11.65 -9.99
CA ILE A 209 -2.22 12.81 -9.21
C ILE A 209 -3.25 13.13 -8.11
N MET A 210 -4.54 13.14 -8.43
CA MET A 210 -5.60 13.39 -7.45
C MET A 210 -5.64 12.30 -6.36
N MET A 211 -5.51 11.03 -6.74
CA MET A 211 -5.39 9.93 -5.77
C MET A 211 -4.18 10.10 -4.86
N SER A 212 -3.05 10.58 -5.40
CA SER A 212 -1.84 10.86 -4.61
C SER A 212 -2.05 12.00 -3.60
N VAL A 213 -2.85 13.01 -3.96
CA VAL A 213 -3.26 14.07 -3.03
C VAL A 213 -4.16 13.52 -1.92
N LEU A 214 -5.06 12.57 -2.23
CA LEU A 214 -5.86 11.89 -1.22
C LEU A 214 -4.99 11.05 -0.26
N VAL A 215 -3.98 10.34 -0.80
CA VAL A 215 -2.97 9.66 0.03
C VAL A 215 -2.27 10.65 0.97
N PHE A 216 -1.93 11.85 0.48
CA PHE A 216 -1.35 12.89 1.33
C PHE A 216 -2.30 13.31 2.46
N ILE A 217 -3.55 13.66 2.13
CA ILE A 217 -4.52 14.17 3.11
C ILE A 217 -4.74 13.14 4.23
N PHE A 218 -5.05 11.91 3.88
CA PHE A 218 -5.32 10.85 4.85
C PHE A 218 -4.04 10.37 5.54
N GLY A 219 -2.95 10.20 4.82
CA GLY A 219 -1.66 9.80 5.37
C GLY A 219 -1.09 10.84 6.34
N PHE A 220 -1.22 12.13 6.05
CA PHE A 220 -0.79 13.20 6.95
C PHE A 220 -1.62 13.23 8.24
N ALA A 221 -2.92 12.91 8.14
CA ALA A 221 -3.79 12.75 9.31
C ALA A 221 -3.45 11.47 10.10
N ALA A 222 -3.18 10.34 9.41
CA ALA A 222 -2.74 9.08 10.02
C ALA A 222 -1.37 9.19 10.70
N ALA A 223 -0.51 10.10 10.22
CA ALA A 223 0.81 10.34 10.79
C ALA A 223 0.79 11.11 12.13
N LYS A 224 -0.37 11.53 12.64
CA LYS A 224 -0.50 12.12 13.99
C LYS A 224 -0.11 11.09 15.03
N ASN A 225 0.57 11.54 16.10
CA ASN A 225 0.97 10.68 17.21
C ASN A 225 -0.23 10.38 18.14
N ARG A 226 -1.15 9.56 17.66
CA ARG A 226 -2.33 9.05 18.37
C ARG A 226 -2.45 7.56 18.12
N VAL A 227 -3.13 6.85 19.00
CA VAL A 227 -3.37 5.42 18.92
C VAL A 227 -4.85 5.10 18.99
N VAL A 228 -5.26 3.99 18.40
CA VAL A 228 -6.68 3.59 18.30
C VAL A 228 -7.32 3.34 19.65
N GLU A 229 -6.55 2.91 20.64
CA GLU A 229 -7.04 2.66 22.00
C GLU A 229 -7.46 3.93 22.77
N GLU A 230 -7.06 5.11 22.30
CA GLU A 230 -7.48 6.39 22.88
C GLU A 230 -8.84 6.87 22.34
N GLU A 231 -9.32 6.26 21.26
CA GLU A 231 -10.53 6.70 20.56
C GLU A 231 -11.68 5.66 20.62
N THR A 232 -11.42 4.46 21.20
CA THR A 232 -12.36 3.31 21.21
C THR A 232 -12.81 2.92 22.61
#